data_623f7d88657848f86fabdcb82545bdaa
#
_entry.id   623f7d88657848f86fabdcb82545bdaa
#
_cell.length_a   1.000
_cell.length_b   1.000
_cell.length_c   1.000
_cell.angle_alpha   90.00
_cell.angle_beta   90.00
_cell.angle_gamma   90.00
#
_symmetry.space_group_name_H-M   'P 1'
#
loop_
_entity.id
_entity.type
_entity.pdbx_description
1 polymer ?
#
loop_
_entity_poly.entity_id
_entity_poly.type
_entity_poly.pdbx_seq_one_letter_code
_entity_poly.pdbx_strand_id
1 'polypeptide(L)'
;MTTLADIDRLKEKLMQIGDSVICIGDLELVKVHVHTNTPGIALSYALELGELDRIKIENMLEENRQLKAKLEAEKKEMGMLAICSGEGLAEIFKDLMCDRVIEGGQTMNPSAQDIASAVQKINASTVFVFPNNSNIILAAEQAKDLVTNRNIQVIPTKNVPQGFAAALAFNPEATVPVNKTNMTHAIDNVTSGLVTYAVRNTTMNGFKLKEGDIIGLDNKKILAKGNDVDETTIKLIEAMKTEDHEMITLYYGAGVK
;
A
#
# COMPACT_ATOMS: atom_id res chain seq x y z
N MET A 1 -20.80 52.28 -9.65
CA MET A 1 -19.66 51.91 -8.76
C MET A 1 -20.12 50.76 -7.93
N THR A 2 -19.42 49.67 -7.99
CA THR A 2 -19.68 48.44 -7.16
C THR A 2 -19.39 48.79 -5.70
N THR A 3 -20.24 48.35 -4.78
CA THR A 3 -20.05 48.50 -3.35
C THR A 3 -19.77 47.17 -2.69
N LEU A 4 -19.21 47.13 -1.48
CA LEU A 4 -19.03 45.87 -0.74
C LEU A 4 -20.37 45.19 -0.47
N ALA A 5 -21.45 45.94 -0.27
CA ALA A 5 -22.81 45.41 -0.11
C ALA A 5 -23.31 44.66 -1.40
N ASP A 6 -22.87 45.10 -2.56
CA ASP A 6 -23.24 44.43 -3.83
C ASP A 6 -22.49 43.10 -3.98
N ILE A 7 -21.25 43.03 -3.51
CA ILE A 7 -20.47 41.76 -3.48
C ILE A 7 -21.13 40.76 -2.54
N ASP A 8 -21.54 41.19 -1.34
CA ASP A 8 -22.25 40.34 -0.38
C ASP A 8 -23.60 39.84 -0.95
N ARG A 9 -24.35 40.72 -1.62
CA ARG A 9 -25.61 40.34 -2.29
C ARG A 9 -25.39 39.35 -3.41
N LEU A 10 -24.32 39.49 -4.20
CA LEU A 10 -23.94 38.49 -5.22
C LEU A 10 -23.65 37.13 -4.57
N LYS A 11 -22.88 37.14 -3.49
CA LYS A 11 -22.56 35.93 -2.74
C LYS A 11 -23.83 35.21 -2.23
N GLU A 12 -24.78 35.97 -1.66
CA GLU A 12 -26.06 35.39 -1.21
C GLU A 12 -26.88 34.82 -2.36
N LYS A 13 -26.97 35.47 -3.53
CA LYS A 13 -27.61 34.94 -4.71
C LYS A 13 -26.98 33.65 -5.22
N LEU A 14 -25.64 33.59 -5.22
CA LEU A 14 -24.89 32.39 -5.64
C LEU A 14 -25.12 31.23 -4.68
N MET A 15 -25.20 31.47 -3.38
CA MET A 15 -25.50 30.45 -2.37
C MET A 15 -26.90 29.81 -2.53
N GLN A 16 -27.83 30.49 -3.21
CA GLN A 16 -29.17 29.94 -3.49
C GLN A 16 -29.17 28.96 -4.67
N ILE A 17 -28.17 29.05 -5.55
CA ILE A 17 -28.11 28.26 -6.78
C ILE A 17 -26.96 27.25 -6.81
N GLY A 18 -26.14 27.22 -5.75
CA GLY A 18 -24.97 26.35 -5.70
C GLY A 18 -24.31 26.29 -4.34
N ASP A 19 -23.20 25.57 -4.27
CA ASP A 19 -22.36 25.40 -3.10
C ASP A 19 -20.92 25.83 -3.38
N SER A 20 -20.05 25.70 -2.36
CA SER A 20 -18.62 26.04 -2.45
C SER A 20 -18.36 27.46 -2.94
N VAL A 21 -19.23 28.39 -2.58
CA VAL A 21 -19.23 29.77 -3.08
C VAL A 21 -18.07 30.57 -2.46
N ILE A 22 -17.18 31.04 -3.34
CA ILE A 22 -16.13 32.01 -3.00
C ILE A 22 -16.42 33.29 -3.77
N CYS A 23 -16.58 34.40 -3.08
CA CYS A 23 -16.77 35.72 -3.64
C CYS A 23 -15.87 36.69 -2.85
N ILE A 24 -14.72 37.01 -3.41
CA ILE A 24 -13.68 37.83 -2.78
C ILE A 24 -13.16 38.88 -3.76
N GLY A 25 -12.86 40.04 -3.28
CA GLY A 25 -12.30 41.12 -4.10
C GLY A 25 -12.49 42.46 -3.47
N ASP A 26 -12.28 43.48 -4.27
CA ASP A 26 -12.45 44.90 -3.93
C ASP A 26 -13.40 45.60 -4.90
N LEU A 27 -13.40 46.94 -4.92
CA LEU A 27 -14.32 47.70 -5.76
C LEU A 27 -13.95 47.68 -7.25
N GLU A 28 -12.77 47.18 -7.59
CA GLU A 28 -12.25 47.12 -8.99
C GLU A 28 -12.31 45.73 -9.56
N LEU A 29 -12.03 44.71 -8.74
CA LEU A 29 -11.97 43.30 -9.21
C LEU A 29 -12.58 42.35 -8.16
N VAL A 30 -13.57 41.57 -8.60
CA VAL A 30 -14.20 40.52 -7.80
C VAL A 30 -13.93 39.19 -8.42
N LYS A 31 -13.33 38.28 -7.65
CA LYS A 31 -13.13 36.86 -8.02
C LYS A 31 -14.29 36.03 -7.48
N VAL A 32 -14.96 35.32 -8.37
CA VAL A 32 -16.09 34.47 -8.06
C VAL A 32 -15.76 33.02 -8.38
N HIS A 33 -16.10 32.11 -7.48
CA HIS A 33 -16.11 30.67 -7.72
C HIS A 33 -17.38 30.08 -7.11
N VAL A 34 -18.07 29.21 -7.85
CA VAL A 34 -19.29 28.56 -7.40
C VAL A 34 -19.44 27.20 -8.07
N HIS A 35 -19.83 26.20 -7.32
CA HIS A 35 -20.29 24.91 -7.86
C HIS A 35 -21.80 24.98 -8.05
N THR A 36 -22.27 24.92 -9.30
CA THR A 36 -23.70 25.06 -9.61
C THR A 36 -24.11 24.20 -10.81
N ASN A 37 -25.35 23.76 -10.81
CA ASN A 37 -25.98 23.11 -11.96
C ASN A 37 -26.53 24.12 -12.99
N THR A 38 -26.52 25.40 -12.66
CA THR A 38 -27.07 26.49 -13.50
C THR A 38 -26.04 27.60 -13.73
N PRO A 39 -24.90 27.30 -14.41
CA PRO A 39 -23.82 28.28 -14.60
C PRO A 39 -24.28 29.56 -15.32
N GLY A 40 -25.24 29.45 -16.22
CA GLY A 40 -25.80 30.62 -16.90
C GLY A 40 -26.46 31.63 -15.95
N ILE A 41 -27.11 31.17 -14.89
CA ILE A 41 -27.72 32.04 -13.88
C ILE A 41 -26.62 32.71 -13.04
N ALA A 42 -25.56 31.97 -12.69
CA ALA A 42 -24.42 32.52 -11.97
C ALA A 42 -23.74 33.66 -12.77
N LEU A 43 -23.55 33.46 -14.09
CA LEU A 43 -23.02 34.51 -14.97
C LEU A 43 -23.96 35.71 -15.04
N SER A 44 -25.27 35.50 -15.14
CA SER A 44 -26.26 36.59 -15.14
C SER A 44 -26.20 37.42 -13.87
N TYR A 45 -26.06 36.78 -12.71
CA TYR A 45 -25.91 37.50 -11.45
C TYR A 45 -24.61 38.31 -11.37
N ALA A 46 -23.51 37.74 -11.89
CA ALA A 46 -22.23 38.43 -11.91
C ALA A 46 -22.22 39.62 -12.86
N LEU A 47 -22.93 39.54 -14.01
CA LEU A 47 -23.11 40.65 -14.97
C LEU A 47 -23.87 41.84 -14.39
N GLU A 48 -24.69 41.64 -13.35
CA GLU A 48 -25.34 42.73 -12.65
C GLU A 48 -24.33 43.66 -11.93
N LEU A 49 -23.14 43.13 -11.57
CA LEU A 49 -22.09 43.91 -10.93
C LEU A 49 -21.16 44.62 -11.90
N GLY A 50 -20.87 44.02 -13.05
CA GLY A 50 -19.93 44.56 -14.01
C GLY A 50 -19.62 43.61 -15.15
N GLU A 51 -18.58 43.93 -15.89
CA GLU A 51 -18.08 43.09 -16.99
C GLU A 51 -17.37 41.82 -16.47
N LEU A 52 -17.50 40.73 -17.22
CA LEU A 52 -16.87 39.46 -16.86
C LEU A 52 -15.56 39.30 -17.65
N ASP A 53 -14.50 38.98 -16.92
CA ASP A 53 -13.20 38.59 -17.47
C ASP A 53 -12.80 37.18 -17.02
N ARG A 54 -12.07 36.47 -17.85
CA ARG A 54 -11.52 35.13 -17.59
C ARG A 54 -12.57 34.13 -17.13
N ILE A 55 -13.69 34.04 -17.85
CA ILE A 55 -14.74 33.08 -17.56
C ILE A 55 -14.21 31.66 -17.80
N LYS A 56 -14.32 30.82 -16.77
CA LYS A 56 -14.01 29.39 -16.84
C LYS A 56 -15.21 28.59 -16.35
N ILE A 57 -15.74 27.73 -17.20
CA ILE A 57 -16.82 26.81 -16.84
C ILE A 57 -16.34 25.39 -17.09
N GLU A 58 -16.29 24.58 -16.06
CA GLU A 58 -15.88 23.19 -16.12
C GLU A 58 -17.03 22.28 -15.72
N ASN A 59 -17.26 21.24 -16.50
CA ASN A 59 -18.25 20.23 -16.18
C ASN A 59 -17.60 19.12 -15.34
N MET A 60 -17.73 19.19 -14.01
CA MET A 60 -17.16 18.20 -13.07
C MET A 60 -17.66 16.77 -13.32
N LEU A 61 -18.86 16.59 -13.85
CA LEU A 61 -19.37 15.27 -14.22
C LEU A 61 -18.60 14.70 -15.41
N GLU A 62 -18.28 15.56 -16.38
CA GLU A 62 -17.50 15.15 -17.56
C GLU A 62 -16.05 14.84 -17.19
N GLU A 63 -15.42 15.66 -16.35
CA GLU A 63 -14.09 15.38 -15.80
C GLU A 63 -14.05 14.04 -15.05
N ASN A 64 -15.05 13.76 -14.21
CA ASN A 64 -15.18 12.47 -13.54
C ASN A 64 -15.37 11.29 -14.52
N ARG A 65 -16.15 11.48 -15.60
CA ARG A 65 -16.30 10.46 -16.65
C ARG A 65 -15.00 10.20 -17.37
N GLN A 66 -14.28 11.26 -17.74
CA GLN A 66 -12.97 11.15 -18.40
C GLN A 66 -11.94 10.49 -17.50
N LEU A 67 -11.89 10.84 -16.21
CA LEU A 67 -11.01 10.21 -15.24
C LEU A 67 -11.33 8.72 -15.09
N LYS A 68 -12.61 8.37 -14.95
CA LYS A 68 -13.03 6.96 -14.88
C LYS A 68 -12.69 6.19 -16.14
N ALA A 69 -12.94 6.77 -17.32
CA ALA A 69 -12.60 6.15 -18.58
C ALA A 69 -11.09 5.93 -18.74
N LYS A 70 -10.27 6.91 -18.30
CA LYS A 70 -8.82 6.79 -18.30
C LYS A 70 -8.35 5.69 -17.35
N LEU A 71 -8.86 5.66 -16.11
CA LEU A 71 -8.53 4.61 -15.15
C LEU A 71 -8.91 3.22 -15.65
N GLU A 72 -10.06 3.08 -16.32
CA GLU A 72 -10.47 1.79 -16.90
C GLU A 72 -9.61 1.38 -18.10
N ALA A 73 -9.19 2.34 -18.94
CA ALA A 73 -8.29 2.08 -20.07
C ALA A 73 -6.86 1.71 -19.62
N GLU A 74 -6.40 2.25 -18.50
CA GLU A 74 -5.08 1.99 -17.92
C GLU A 74 -5.12 0.83 -16.91
N LYS A 75 -6.23 0.14 -16.77
CA LYS A 75 -6.40 -0.95 -15.81
C LYS A 75 -5.57 -2.16 -16.19
N LYS A 76 -4.69 -2.54 -15.29
CA LYS A 76 -3.89 -3.76 -15.44
C LYS A 76 -4.76 -5.01 -15.22
N GLU A 77 -4.40 -6.11 -15.82
CA GLU A 77 -5.02 -7.40 -15.51
C GLU A 77 -4.64 -7.84 -14.10
N MET A 78 -3.37 -7.70 -13.75
CA MET A 78 -2.81 -8.14 -12.47
C MET A 78 -1.96 -7.04 -11.82
N GLY A 79 -2.02 -6.97 -10.48
CA GLY A 79 -1.18 -6.13 -9.66
C GLY A 79 -0.72 -6.86 -8.41
N MET A 80 0.20 -6.26 -7.66
CA MET A 80 0.81 -6.85 -6.47
C MET A 80 0.77 -5.88 -5.28
N LEU A 81 0.39 -6.39 -4.11
CA LEU A 81 0.40 -5.71 -2.82
C LEU A 81 1.32 -6.49 -1.87
N ALA A 82 2.34 -5.86 -1.34
CA ALA A 82 3.18 -6.42 -0.29
C ALA A 82 2.90 -5.77 1.07
N ILE A 83 3.05 -6.55 2.13
CA ILE A 83 2.97 -6.06 3.51
C ILE A 83 4.33 -6.30 4.16
N CYS A 84 5.00 -5.24 4.59
CA CYS A 84 6.27 -5.35 5.29
C CYS A 84 6.50 -4.14 6.20
N SER A 85 7.46 -4.23 7.10
CA SER A 85 7.91 -3.11 7.91
C SER A 85 9.35 -2.72 7.54
N GLY A 86 9.60 -1.42 7.56
CA GLY A 86 10.88 -0.84 7.22
C GLY A 86 10.99 -0.38 5.77
N GLU A 87 11.55 0.80 5.61
CA GLU A 87 11.61 1.52 4.33
C GLU A 87 12.45 0.77 3.28
N GLY A 88 13.59 0.20 3.68
CA GLY A 88 14.46 -0.54 2.75
C GLY A 88 13.80 -1.79 2.18
N LEU A 89 13.02 -2.54 2.98
CA LEU A 89 12.27 -3.70 2.48
C LEU A 89 11.13 -3.26 1.55
N ALA A 90 10.49 -2.13 1.85
CA ALA A 90 9.45 -1.56 1.00
C ALA A 90 10.01 -1.10 -0.35
N GLU A 91 11.21 -0.55 -0.39
CA GLU A 91 11.90 -0.19 -1.64
C GLU A 91 12.18 -1.43 -2.49
N ILE A 92 12.69 -2.51 -1.90
CA ILE A 92 12.92 -3.75 -2.64
C ILE A 92 11.62 -4.27 -3.27
N PHE A 93 10.49 -4.25 -2.55
CA PHE A 93 9.21 -4.65 -3.14
C PHE A 93 8.76 -3.73 -4.29
N LYS A 94 9.04 -2.43 -4.22
CA LYS A 94 8.77 -1.51 -5.33
C LYS A 94 9.64 -1.82 -6.54
N ASP A 95 10.91 -2.10 -6.32
CA ASP A 95 11.86 -2.51 -7.38
C ASP A 95 11.44 -3.84 -8.03
N LEU A 96 10.82 -4.73 -7.26
CA LEU A 96 10.17 -5.95 -7.74
C LEU A 96 8.77 -5.72 -8.34
N MET A 97 8.47 -4.46 -8.71
CA MET A 97 7.24 -4.04 -9.37
C MET A 97 5.95 -4.25 -8.56
N CYS A 98 6.03 -4.35 -7.23
CA CYS A 98 4.83 -4.29 -6.42
C CYS A 98 4.17 -2.91 -6.56
N ASP A 99 2.91 -2.89 -6.96
CA ASP A 99 2.14 -1.66 -7.19
C ASP A 99 1.93 -0.86 -5.90
N ARG A 100 1.91 -1.57 -4.78
CA ARG A 100 1.75 -0.96 -3.46
C ARG A 100 2.42 -1.77 -2.37
N VAL A 101 2.96 -1.05 -1.39
CA VAL A 101 3.44 -1.63 -0.14
C VAL A 101 2.71 -0.94 1.01
N ILE A 102 2.23 -1.70 1.97
CA ILE A 102 1.65 -1.17 3.22
C ILE A 102 2.48 -1.63 4.41
N GLU A 103 2.53 -0.77 5.41
CA GLU A 103 3.28 -1.08 6.62
C GLU A 103 2.54 -2.14 7.45
N GLY A 104 3.30 -3.15 7.87
CA GLY A 104 2.81 -4.22 8.73
C GLY A 104 3.93 -5.19 9.06
N GLY A 105 3.91 -5.74 10.26
CA GLY A 105 4.97 -6.63 10.72
C GLY A 105 4.65 -7.28 12.06
N GLN A 106 5.68 -7.57 12.85
CA GLN A 106 5.52 -8.32 14.10
C GLN A 106 4.73 -7.58 15.18
N THR A 107 4.77 -6.25 15.20
CA THR A 107 4.15 -5.41 16.25
C THR A 107 2.91 -4.67 15.79
N MET A 108 2.73 -4.51 14.47
CA MET A 108 1.60 -3.79 13.90
C MET A 108 1.06 -4.56 12.70
N ASN A 109 -0.04 -5.29 12.91
CA ASN A 109 -0.69 -6.06 11.86
C ASN A 109 -1.82 -5.23 11.24
N PRO A 110 -1.82 -5.01 9.91
CA PRO A 110 -2.93 -4.36 9.24
C PRO A 110 -4.20 -5.20 9.37
N SER A 111 -5.33 -4.54 9.55
CA SER A 111 -6.64 -5.18 9.54
C SER A 111 -7.05 -5.62 8.13
N ALA A 112 -8.05 -6.48 8.02
CA ALA A 112 -8.65 -6.84 6.74
C ALA A 112 -9.15 -5.60 5.98
N GLN A 113 -9.67 -4.58 6.69
CA GLN A 113 -10.12 -3.32 6.11
C GLN A 113 -8.96 -2.49 5.53
N ASP A 114 -7.81 -2.46 6.21
CA ASP A 114 -6.61 -1.75 5.72
C ASP A 114 -6.09 -2.40 4.43
N ILE A 115 -6.05 -3.73 4.41
CA ILE A 115 -5.64 -4.51 3.22
C ILE A 115 -6.63 -4.28 2.07
N ALA A 116 -7.94 -4.37 2.33
CA ALA A 116 -8.98 -4.10 1.34
C ALA A 116 -8.86 -2.68 0.76
N SER A 117 -8.66 -1.69 1.62
CA SER A 117 -8.45 -0.29 1.22
C SER A 117 -7.19 -0.10 0.38
N ALA A 118 -6.12 -0.82 0.69
CA ALA A 118 -4.89 -0.80 -0.09
C ALA A 118 -5.08 -1.44 -1.48
N VAL A 119 -5.76 -2.58 -1.55
CA VAL A 119 -6.11 -3.26 -2.80
C VAL A 119 -6.95 -2.35 -3.70
N GLN A 120 -7.94 -1.65 -3.15
CA GLN A 120 -8.79 -0.73 -3.91
C GLN A 120 -8.04 0.42 -4.57
N LYS A 121 -6.86 0.76 -4.08
CA LYS A 121 -5.99 1.82 -4.66
C LYS A 121 -5.09 1.32 -5.79
N ILE A 122 -5.05 0.01 -6.06
CA ILE A 122 -4.29 -0.59 -7.15
C ILE A 122 -5.22 -0.70 -8.36
N ASN A 123 -4.86 -0.10 -9.49
CA ASN A 123 -5.66 -0.15 -10.70
C ASN A 123 -5.46 -1.46 -11.48
N ALA A 124 -5.93 -2.57 -10.89
CA ALA A 124 -5.83 -3.90 -11.49
C ALA A 124 -7.12 -4.70 -11.25
N SER A 125 -7.41 -5.65 -12.13
CA SER A 125 -8.57 -6.55 -12.00
C SER A 125 -8.35 -7.61 -10.95
N THR A 126 -7.14 -8.17 -10.88
CA THR A 126 -6.69 -9.11 -9.85
C THR A 126 -5.48 -8.54 -9.11
N VAL A 127 -5.46 -8.69 -7.79
CA VAL A 127 -4.33 -8.26 -6.95
C VAL A 127 -3.80 -9.45 -6.16
N PHE A 128 -2.52 -9.76 -6.36
CA PHE A 128 -1.78 -10.70 -5.52
C PHE A 128 -1.35 -10.00 -4.24
N VAL A 129 -1.64 -10.60 -3.09
CA VAL A 129 -1.30 -10.06 -1.78
C VAL A 129 -0.26 -10.94 -1.11
N PHE A 130 0.86 -10.35 -0.71
CA PHE A 130 1.94 -10.98 0.04
C PHE A 130 1.88 -10.53 1.50
N PRO A 131 1.31 -11.33 2.41
CA PRO A 131 1.21 -10.96 3.83
C PRO A 131 2.55 -10.88 4.55
N ASN A 132 3.53 -11.69 4.16
CA ASN A 132 4.89 -11.76 4.70
C ASN A 132 4.96 -11.97 6.23
N ASN A 133 3.86 -12.42 6.80
CA ASN A 133 3.73 -12.75 8.21
C ASN A 133 2.55 -13.71 8.41
N SER A 134 2.77 -14.80 9.12
CA SER A 134 1.73 -15.80 9.38
C SER A 134 0.49 -15.22 10.07
N ASN A 135 0.66 -14.17 10.89
CA ASN A 135 -0.45 -13.55 11.62
C ASN A 135 -1.33 -12.67 10.71
N ILE A 136 -0.81 -12.25 9.55
CA ILE A 136 -1.52 -11.37 8.61
C ILE A 136 -2.28 -12.17 7.54
N ILE A 137 -1.92 -13.44 7.31
CA ILE A 137 -2.55 -14.27 6.27
C ILE A 137 -4.07 -14.32 6.43
N LEU A 138 -4.57 -14.51 7.65
CA LEU A 138 -6.02 -14.56 7.91
C LEU A 138 -6.70 -13.23 7.57
N ALA A 139 -6.11 -12.11 7.95
CA ALA A 139 -6.65 -10.79 7.61
C ALA A 139 -6.65 -10.54 6.10
N ALA A 140 -5.62 -11.00 5.38
CA ALA A 140 -5.56 -10.92 3.93
C ALA A 140 -6.64 -11.80 3.26
N GLU A 141 -6.93 -12.99 3.79
CA GLU A 141 -8.03 -13.84 3.32
C GLU A 141 -9.39 -13.18 3.56
N GLN A 142 -9.61 -12.59 4.75
CA GLN A 142 -10.85 -11.87 5.06
C GLN A 142 -11.04 -10.60 4.21
N ALA A 143 -9.98 -9.98 3.74
CA ALA A 143 -10.07 -8.82 2.85
C ALA A 143 -10.78 -9.16 1.52
N LYS A 144 -10.82 -10.43 1.09
CA LYS A 144 -11.55 -10.87 -0.10
C LYS A 144 -13.04 -10.58 -0.01
N ASP A 145 -13.62 -10.73 1.18
CA ASP A 145 -15.06 -10.53 1.40
C ASP A 145 -15.43 -9.03 1.43
N LEU A 146 -14.44 -8.16 1.65
CA LEU A 146 -14.63 -6.71 1.72
C LEU A 146 -14.46 -6.00 0.37
N VAL A 147 -13.94 -6.70 -0.66
CA VAL A 147 -13.68 -6.14 -1.98
C VAL A 147 -14.48 -6.89 -3.03
N THR A 148 -15.49 -6.24 -3.60
CA THR A 148 -16.42 -6.86 -4.56
C THR A 148 -16.08 -6.60 -6.03
N ASN A 149 -15.29 -5.57 -6.31
CA ASN A 149 -14.99 -5.10 -7.66
C ASN A 149 -13.61 -5.54 -8.20
N ARG A 150 -12.89 -6.34 -7.44
CA ARG A 150 -11.56 -6.87 -7.77
C ARG A 150 -11.38 -8.26 -7.20
N ASN A 151 -10.53 -9.06 -7.84
CA ASN A 151 -10.18 -10.38 -7.34
C ASN A 151 -8.91 -10.28 -6.48
N ILE A 152 -8.96 -10.77 -5.25
CA ILE A 152 -7.79 -10.86 -4.38
C ILE A 152 -7.27 -12.30 -4.38
N GLN A 153 -5.99 -12.46 -4.71
CA GLN A 153 -5.27 -13.72 -4.61
C GLN A 153 -4.21 -13.62 -3.51
N VAL A 154 -4.45 -14.24 -2.37
CA VAL A 154 -3.47 -14.29 -1.29
C VAL A 154 -2.43 -15.37 -1.59
N ILE A 155 -1.15 -14.96 -1.62
CA ILE A 155 -0.01 -15.88 -1.66
C ILE A 155 0.48 -16.01 -0.22
N PRO A 156 0.44 -17.19 0.40
CA PRO A 156 0.56 -17.35 1.86
C PRO A 156 2.01 -17.25 2.35
N THR A 157 2.67 -16.14 2.03
CA THR A 157 4.03 -15.81 2.48
C THR A 157 4.07 -15.58 3.99
N LYS A 158 4.95 -16.26 4.69
CA LYS A 158 5.08 -16.23 6.16
C LYS A 158 6.17 -15.28 6.65
N ASN A 159 7.03 -14.83 5.74
CA ASN A 159 8.14 -13.92 5.98
C ASN A 159 8.49 -13.15 4.71
N VAL A 160 9.30 -12.10 4.85
CA VAL A 160 9.69 -11.22 3.75
C VAL A 160 10.49 -11.94 2.65
N PRO A 161 11.48 -12.82 2.94
CA PRO A 161 12.17 -13.58 1.89
C PRO A 161 11.23 -14.39 1.00
N GLN A 162 10.20 -15.01 1.56
CA GLN A 162 9.16 -15.69 0.78
C GLN A 162 8.38 -14.71 -0.10
N GLY A 163 8.11 -13.49 0.41
CA GLY A 163 7.47 -12.44 -0.37
C GLY A 163 8.30 -12.00 -1.57
N PHE A 164 9.61 -11.86 -1.40
CA PHE A 164 10.51 -11.54 -2.50
C PHE A 164 10.55 -12.65 -3.55
N ALA A 165 10.65 -13.90 -3.13
CA ALA A 165 10.63 -15.04 -4.06
C ALA A 165 9.31 -15.11 -4.84
N ALA A 166 8.18 -14.87 -4.18
CA ALA A 166 6.88 -14.81 -4.83
C ALA A 166 6.80 -13.65 -5.82
N ALA A 167 7.27 -12.44 -5.46
CA ALA A 167 7.27 -11.30 -6.35
C ALA A 167 8.17 -11.51 -7.58
N LEU A 168 9.34 -12.12 -7.40
CA LEU A 168 10.26 -12.49 -8.50
C LEU A 168 9.65 -13.51 -9.46
N ALA A 169 8.79 -14.40 -8.97
CA ALA A 169 8.11 -15.41 -9.79
C ALA A 169 6.91 -14.88 -10.58
N PHE A 170 6.56 -13.60 -10.40
CA PHE A 170 5.48 -12.96 -11.14
C PHE A 170 5.86 -12.80 -12.62
N ASN A 171 4.95 -13.22 -13.49
CA ASN A 171 5.06 -13.00 -14.93
C ASN A 171 3.80 -12.28 -15.43
N PRO A 172 3.89 -11.02 -15.87
CA PRO A 172 2.74 -10.25 -16.36
C PRO A 172 2.09 -10.85 -17.62
N GLU A 173 2.81 -11.67 -18.39
CA GLU A 173 2.32 -12.33 -19.60
C GLU A 173 1.58 -13.66 -19.30
N ALA A 174 1.70 -14.18 -18.07
CA ALA A 174 1.04 -15.41 -17.66
C ALA A 174 -0.35 -15.14 -17.09
N THR A 175 -1.23 -16.16 -17.10
CA THR A 175 -2.57 -16.04 -16.51
C THR A 175 -2.53 -16.00 -14.96
N VAL A 176 -3.60 -15.53 -14.34
CA VAL A 176 -3.73 -15.48 -12.87
C VAL A 176 -3.49 -16.83 -12.20
N PRO A 177 -4.09 -17.98 -12.67
CA PRO A 177 -3.82 -19.28 -12.08
C PRO A 177 -2.36 -19.73 -12.19
N VAL A 178 -1.72 -19.47 -13.33
CA VAL A 178 -0.30 -19.80 -13.55
C VAL A 178 0.59 -19.01 -12.62
N ASN A 179 0.36 -17.69 -12.50
CA ASN A 179 1.10 -16.85 -11.56
C ASN A 179 0.92 -17.30 -10.12
N LYS A 180 -0.32 -17.61 -9.70
CA LYS A 180 -0.58 -18.12 -8.36
C LYS A 180 0.21 -19.41 -8.08
N THR A 181 0.23 -20.34 -9.02
CA THR A 181 0.98 -21.60 -8.89
C THR A 181 2.47 -21.33 -8.80
N ASN A 182 3.03 -20.54 -9.71
CA ASN A 182 4.46 -20.22 -9.74
C ASN A 182 4.91 -19.49 -8.46
N MET A 183 4.16 -18.50 -8.01
CA MET A 183 4.45 -17.76 -6.78
C MET A 183 4.39 -18.69 -5.55
N THR A 184 3.38 -19.56 -5.48
CA THR A 184 3.24 -20.51 -4.37
C THR A 184 4.40 -21.53 -4.38
N HIS A 185 4.78 -22.02 -5.54
CA HIS A 185 5.93 -22.91 -5.65
C HIS A 185 7.26 -22.21 -5.30
N ALA A 186 7.41 -20.95 -5.68
CA ALA A 186 8.61 -20.18 -5.35
C ALA A 186 8.80 -20.02 -3.84
N ILE A 187 7.73 -19.84 -3.06
CA ILE A 187 7.85 -19.74 -1.60
C ILE A 187 8.24 -21.05 -0.92
N ASP A 188 7.93 -22.20 -1.52
CA ASP A 188 8.28 -23.51 -0.96
C ASP A 188 9.79 -23.78 -1.06
N ASN A 189 10.47 -23.15 -2.02
CA ASN A 189 11.91 -23.28 -2.23
C ASN A 189 12.75 -22.32 -1.36
N VAL A 190 12.11 -21.47 -0.57
CA VAL A 190 12.80 -20.51 0.30
C VAL A 190 13.02 -21.08 1.68
N THR A 191 14.27 -21.35 2.02
CA THR A 191 14.70 -21.58 3.40
C THR A 191 15.06 -20.26 4.06
N SER A 192 14.40 -19.89 5.15
CA SER A 192 14.60 -18.60 5.81
C SER A 192 14.85 -18.75 7.30
N GLY A 193 15.84 -18.03 7.78
CA GLY A 193 16.18 -17.94 9.20
C GLY A 193 16.09 -16.52 9.74
N LEU A 194 15.99 -16.39 11.04
CA LEU A 194 15.94 -15.12 11.76
C LEU A 194 16.90 -15.15 12.93
N VAL A 195 17.78 -14.15 13.00
CA VAL A 195 18.60 -13.89 14.21
C VAL A 195 17.94 -12.80 15.03
N THR A 196 17.73 -13.06 16.31
CA THR A 196 17.04 -12.16 17.23
C THR A 196 17.49 -12.38 18.68
N TYR A 197 16.90 -11.64 19.60
CA TYR A 197 17.20 -11.74 21.03
C TYR A 197 16.11 -12.52 21.77
N ALA A 198 16.51 -13.33 22.73
CA ALA A 198 15.58 -13.99 23.64
C ALA A 198 14.92 -12.96 24.55
N VAL A 199 13.58 -12.90 24.52
CA VAL A 199 12.80 -11.91 25.29
C VAL A 199 12.55 -12.32 26.76
N ARG A 200 12.95 -13.53 27.15
CA ARG A 200 12.78 -14.07 28.51
C ARG A 200 13.65 -15.31 28.74
N ASN A 201 13.87 -15.63 30.01
CA ASN A 201 14.51 -16.88 30.36
C ASN A 201 13.58 -18.07 30.05
N THR A 202 14.06 -19.03 29.28
CA THR A 202 13.28 -20.22 28.92
C THR A 202 14.21 -21.37 28.53
N THR A 203 13.63 -22.56 28.40
CA THR A 203 14.31 -23.71 27.75
C THR A 203 13.49 -24.15 26.59
N MET A 204 14.07 -24.12 25.41
CA MET A 204 13.38 -24.46 24.15
C MET A 204 14.34 -25.20 23.20
N ASN A 205 13.87 -26.29 22.58
CA ASN A 205 14.66 -27.14 21.66
C ASN A 205 16.03 -27.59 22.23
N GLY A 206 16.11 -27.83 23.55
CA GLY A 206 17.35 -28.23 24.22
C GLY A 206 18.28 -27.07 24.60
N PHE A 207 17.99 -25.84 24.20
CA PHE A 207 18.75 -24.64 24.55
C PHE A 207 18.21 -24.01 25.84
N LYS A 208 19.09 -23.77 26.82
CA LYS A 208 18.79 -22.89 27.95
C LYS A 208 19.06 -21.46 27.53
N LEU A 209 18.03 -20.64 27.51
CA LEU A 209 18.08 -19.24 27.12
C LEU A 209 17.94 -18.34 28.34
N LYS A 210 18.73 -17.27 28.32
CA LYS A 210 18.55 -16.10 29.17
C LYS A 210 18.02 -14.95 28.37
N GLU A 211 17.29 -14.05 29.00
CA GLU A 211 16.88 -12.81 28.39
C GLU A 211 18.11 -12.06 27.84
N GLY A 212 18.01 -11.61 26.60
CA GLY A 212 19.09 -10.95 25.85
C GLY A 212 20.05 -11.89 25.10
N ASP A 213 19.96 -13.22 25.30
CA ASP A 213 20.76 -14.17 24.50
C ASP A 213 20.44 -14.02 23.01
N ILE A 214 21.46 -14.06 22.16
CA ILE A 214 21.29 -14.02 20.68
C ILE A 214 21.02 -15.42 20.19
N ILE A 215 19.93 -15.57 19.45
CA ILE A 215 19.42 -16.84 18.98
C ILE A 215 19.13 -16.81 17.49
N GLY A 216 19.39 -17.91 16.80
CA GLY A 216 19.03 -18.16 15.43
C GLY A 216 17.84 -19.13 15.33
N LEU A 217 16.83 -18.72 14.59
CA LEU A 217 15.57 -19.44 14.47
C LEU A 217 15.31 -19.83 13.00
N ASP A 218 14.82 -21.03 12.80
CA ASP A 218 14.11 -21.45 11.58
C ASP A 218 12.67 -21.81 11.96
N ASN A 219 11.68 -21.14 11.33
CA ASN A 219 10.25 -21.42 11.53
C ASN A 219 9.81 -21.66 12.99
N LYS A 220 10.34 -20.90 13.95
CA LYS A 220 10.11 -21.04 15.41
C LYS A 220 10.94 -22.11 16.11
N LYS A 221 11.81 -22.84 15.43
CA LYS A 221 12.78 -23.73 16.10
C LYS A 221 14.08 -22.98 16.29
N ILE A 222 14.66 -23.08 17.47
CA ILE A 222 16.00 -22.55 17.76
C ILE A 222 17.01 -23.55 17.20
N LEU A 223 17.84 -23.09 16.27
CA LEU A 223 18.90 -23.88 15.66
C LEU A 223 20.30 -23.42 16.10
N ALA A 224 20.41 -22.14 16.49
CA ALA A 224 21.68 -21.57 16.90
C ALA A 224 21.54 -20.69 18.14
N LYS A 225 22.60 -20.62 18.92
CA LYS A 225 22.79 -19.66 20.02
C LYS A 225 24.24 -19.20 19.99
N GLY A 226 24.45 -17.90 20.15
CA GLY A 226 25.80 -17.30 20.18
C GLY A 226 25.90 -16.14 21.15
N ASN A 227 27.08 -15.55 21.18
CA ASN A 227 27.38 -14.40 22.03
C ASN A 227 27.21 -13.08 21.29
N ASP A 228 27.25 -13.11 19.99
CA ASP A 228 27.05 -11.95 19.11
C ASP A 228 26.23 -12.35 17.88
N VAL A 229 25.84 -11.33 17.09
CA VAL A 229 25.00 -11.49 15.90
C VAL A 229 25.74 -12.26 14.82
N ASP A 230 27.02 -11.97 14.58
CA ASP A 230 27.81 -12.55 13.50
C ASP A 230 28.04 -14.05 13.74
N GLU A 231 28.49 -14.42 14.93
CA GLU A 231 28.69 -15.82 15.33
C GLU A 231 27.36 -16.61 15.20
N THR A 232 26.26 -16.01 15.69
CA THR A 232 24.96 -16.66 15.66
C THR A 232 24.44 -16.81 14.22
N THR A 233 24.65 -15.81 13.36
CA THR A 233 24.26 -15.85 11.96
C THR A 233 25.02 -16.96 11.20
N ILE A 234 26.34 -17.06 11.42
CA ILE A 234 27.16 -18.12 10.80
C ILE A 234 26.66 -19.51 11.23
N LYS A 235 26.47 -19.71 12.56
CA LYS A 235 25.97 -20.98 13.07
C LYS A 235 24.58 -21.33 12.54
N LEU A 236 23.70 -20.33 12.39
CA LEU A 236 22.38 -20.55 11.82
C LEU A 236 22.47 -20.96 10.34
N ILE A 237 23.29 -20.26 9.54
CA ILE A 237 23.53 -20.62 8.14
C ILE A 237 24.06 -22.04 8.01
N GLU A 238 25.07 -22.39 8.83
CA GLU A 238 25.64 -23.74 8.83
C GLU A 238 24.64 -24.83 9.20
N ALA A 239 23.73 -24.54 10.12
CA ALA A 239 22.67 -25.45 10.53
C ALA A 239 21.54 -25.60 9.50
N MET A 240 21.34 -24.57 8.64
CA MET A 240 20.24 -24.53 7.67
C MET A 240 20.65 -24.89 6.26
N LYS A 241 21.92 -24.68 5.88
CA LYS A 241 22.39 -24.93 4.51
C LYS A 241 22.32 -26.41 4.15
N THR A 242 21.92 -26.67 2.91
CA THR A 242 21.98 -27.99 2.26
C THR A 242 22.82 -27.89 0.98
N GLU A 243 23.11 -29.02 0.35
CA GLU A 243 23.85 -29.04 -0.92
C GLU A 243 23.08 -28.37 -2.08
N ASP A 244 21.75 -28.26 -1.96
CA ASP A 244 20.89 -27.66 -2.96
C ASP A 244 20.81 -26.12 -2.86
N HIS A 245 21.37 -25.52 -1.81
CA HIS A 245 21.36 -24.07 -1.65
C HIS A 245 22.53 -23.41 -2.40
N GLU A 246 22.21 -22.64 -3.44
CA GLU A 246 23.18 -21.96 -4.29
C GLU A 246 23.41 -20.49 -3.87
N MET A 247 22.45 -19.86 -3.16
CA MET A 247 22.49 -18.46 -2.81
C MET A 247 22.11 -18.21 -1.35
N ILE A 248 22.84 -17.31 -0.69
CA ILE A 248 22.51 -16.82 0.65
C ILE A 248 22.31 -15.31 0.55
N THR A 249 21.17 -14.82 1.01
CA THR A 249 20.86 -13.41 1.09
C THR A 249 20.66 -13.00 2.55
N LEU A 250 21.34 -11.95 2.99
CA LEU A 250 21.21 -11.42 4.35
C LEU A 250 20.50 -10.07 4.31
N TYR A 251 19.46 -9.93 5.11
CA TYR A 251 18.75 -8.67 5.34
C TYR A 251 19.02 -8.22 6.77
N TYR A 252 19.46 -6.99 6.94
CA TYR A 252 19.76 -6.43 8.26
C TYR A 252 19.17 -5.04 8.43
N GLY A 253 18.78 -4.71 9.67
CA GLY A 253 18.25 -3.41 10.02
C GLY A 253 19.37 -2.38 10.27
N ALA A 254 19.00 -1.10 10.28
CA ALA A 254 19.93 0.02 10.50
C ALA A 254 20.71 -0.04 11.83
N GLY A 255 20.22 -0.82 12.81
CA GLY A 255 20.88 -1.01 14.10
C GLY A 255 21.96 -2.12 14.13
N VAL A 256 22.14 -2.86 13.05
CA VAL A 256 23.16 -3.89 12.90
C VAL A 256 24.33 -3.28 12.14
N LYS A 257 25.53 -3.35 12.74
CA LYS A 257 26.76 -2.85 12.12
C LYS A 257 27.57 -4.01 11.58
#